data_febb5ef4d7f0932ff50acff9adec0136
#
_entry.id   febb5ef4d7f0932ff50acff9adec0136
#
_cell.length_a   1.000
_cell.length_b   1.000
_cell.length_c   1.000
_cell.angle_alpha   90.00
_cell.angle_beta   90.00
_cell.angle_gamma   90.00
#
_symmetry.space_group_name_H-M   'P 1'
#
loop_
_entity.id
_entity.type
_entity.pdbx_description
1 polymer ?
#
loop_
_entity_poly.entity_id
_entity_poly.type
_entity_poly.pdbx_seq_one_letter_code
_entity_poly.pdbx_strand_id
1 'polypeptide(L)'
;MFNKSFGEMMQVDVAPYVKQRDGMDYLGWAMCKKLLHEHGAEEVTFYPIPGVDGSTLRMSSATFTDKNGTTNRVYEVLVHIKVDDIEWDIAYPVLNGNNPVKDNSMTQLRVHNAVRRAFVKGVAERLGLGFSLWLDDDDLPQEDTEDLSIHNILKIKQRVQELVTAKINQGISLNVIAGRLGMDEESFRAKFALYNELANLEYKIWEAKP
;
A
#
# COMPACT_ATOMS: atom_id res chain seq x y z
N MET A 1 4.21 32.18 4.53
CA MET A 1 4.90 31.64 3.34
C MET A 1 5.71 30.43 3.76
N PHE A 2 5.41 29.28 3.22
CA PHE A 2 6.16 28.05 3.49
C PHE A 2 7.55 28.14 2.84
N ASN A 3 8.59 28.05 3.65
CA ASN A 3 9.96 28.36 3.23
C ASN A 3 10.90 27.14 3.20
N LYS A 4 10.35 25.93 3.39
CA LYS A 4 11.12 24.70 3.31
C LYS A 4 11.22 24.19 1.88
N SER A 5 12.43 23.80 1.50
CA SER A 5 12.66 23.13 0.22
C SER A 5 12.19 21.67 0.25
N PHE A 6 11.95 21.08 -0.92
CA PHE A 6 11.63 19.65 -1.06
C PHE A 6 12.69 18.77 -0.36
N GLY A 7 13.97 19.07 -0.55
CA GLY A 7 15.07 18.31 0.05
C GLY A 7 15.09 18.37 1.58
N GLU A 8 14.78 19.54 2.17
CA GLU A 8 14.66 19.65 3.63
C GLU A 8 13.49 18.83 4.17
N MET A 9 12.34 18.90 3.50
CA MET A 9 11.14 18.14 3.93
C MET A 9 11.30 16.63 3.72
N MET A 10 12.06 16.20 2.71
CA MET A 10 12.37 14.78 2.48
C MET A 10 13.24 14.19 3.61
N GLN A 11 14.03 15.02 4.30
CA GLN A 11 14.87 14.59 5.43
C GLN A 11 14.09 14.50 6.76
N VAL A 12 12.82 14.92 6.79
CA VAL A 12 11.99 14.79 8.00
C VAL A 12 11.76 13.31 8.29
N ASP A 13 12.18 12.87 9.48
CA ASP A 13 11.96 11.49 9.90
C ASP A 13 10.48 11.23 10.21
N VAL A 14 9.82 10.53 9.31
CA VAL A 14 8.41 10.12 9.45
C VAL A 14 8.26 8.72 10.04
N ALA A 15 9.33 7.93 10.16
CA ALA A 15 9.30 6.54 10.60
C ALA A 15 8.57 6.32 11.95
N PRO A 16 8.74 7.20 12.97
CA PRO A 16 8.02 7.05 14.24
C PRO A 16 6.50 7.17 14.13
N TYR A 17 6.00 7.72 13.03
CA TYR A 17 4.57 8.02 12.82
C TYR A 17 3.91 7.14 11.76
N VAL A 18 4.71 6.29 11.13
CA VAL A 18 4.25 5.35 10.10
C VAL A 18 3.40 4.26 10.75
N LYS A 19 2.32 3.91 10.11
CA LYS A 19 1.45 2.80 10.48
C LYS A 19 1.43 1.79 9.35
N GLN A 20 1.30 0.53 9.70
CA GLN A 20 1.10 -0.54 8.72
C GLN A 20 -0.36 -0.89 8.57
N ARG A 21 -0.80 -1.07 7.33
CA ARG A 21 -2.10 -1.59 6.99
C ARG A 21 -2.01 -2.39 5.69
N ASP A 22 -2.52 -3.60 5.72
CA ASP A 22 -2.52 -4.51 4.56
C ASP A 22 -1.11 -4.70 3.94
N GLY A 23 -0.07 -4.70 4.81
CA GLY A 23 1.33 -4.84 4.41
C GLY A 23 1.98 -3.57 3.85
N MET A 24 1.26 -2.44 3.80
CA MET A 24 1.77 -1.17 3.30
C MET A 24 2.01 -0.19 4.45
N ASP A 25 3.12 0.50 4.36
CA ASP A 25 3.46 1.61 5.26
C ASP A 25 2.69 2.87 4.83
N TYR A 26 2.12 3.59 5.78
CA TYR A 26 1.44 4.84 5.47
C TYR A 26 1.57 5.88 6.58
N LEU A 27 1.70 7.13 6.17
CA LEU A 27 1.58 8.29 7.05
C LEU A 27 0.10 8.72 7.11
N GLY A 28 -0.45 8.84 8.33
CA GLY A 28 -1.83 9.32 8.48
C GLY A 28 -1.95 10.81 8.10
N TRP A 29 -3.05 11.20 7.43
CA TRP A 29 -3.27 12.58 6.99
C TRP A 29 -3.16 13.62 8.11
N ALA A 30 -3.66 13.29 9.31
CA ALA A 30 -3.59 14.19 10.46
C ALA A 30 -2.14 14.38 10.94
N MET A 31 -1.32 13.33 10.89
CA MET A 31 0.09 13.41 11.22
C MET A 31 0.86 14.18 10.14
N CYS A 32 0.56 13.93 8.86
CA CYS A 32 1.14 14.70 7.75
C CYS A 32 0.88 16.20 7.94
N LYS A 33 -0.38 16.58 8.23
CA LYS A 33 -0.75 17.98 8.52
C LYS A 33 0.00 18.53 9.74
N LYS A 34 0.08 17.76 10.83
CA LYS A 34 0.80 18.16 12.05
C LYS A 34 2.28 18.42 11.74
N LEU A 35 2.94 17.53 11.02
CA LEU A 35 4.35 17.68 10.66
C LEU A 35 4.60 18.91 9.76
N LEU A 36 3.70 19.23 8.84
CA LEU A 36 3.79 20.46 8.04
C LEU A 36 3.78 21.70 8.95
N HIS A 37 2.86 21.76 9.94
CA HIS A 37 2.83 22.87 10.90
C HIS A 37 4.08 22.92 11.79
N GLU A 38 4.59 21.78 12.26
CA GLU A 38 5.84 21.72 13.03
C GLU A 38 7.06 22.19 12.25
N HIS A 39 6.99 22.11 10.91
CA HIS A 39 8.07 22.56 10.02
C HIS A 39 7.78 23.93 9.39
N GLY A 40 6.83 24.70 9.94
CA GLY A 40 6.67 26.10 9.66
C GLY A 40 5.51 26.47 8.74
N ALA A 41 4.64 25.53 8.34
CA ALA A 41 3.41 25.88 7.64
C ALA A 41 2.40 26.53 8.62
N GLU A 42 1.90 27.71 8.28
CA GLU A 42 0.86 28.41 9.05
C GLU A 42 -0.54 27.93 8.65
N GLU A 43 -0.76 27.72 7.35
CA GLU A 43 -2.03 27.25 6.80
C GLU A 43 -1.84 25.94 6.03
N VAL A 44 -2.60 24.90 6.38
CA VAL A 44 -2.66 23.64 5.62
C VAL A 44 -4.12 23.25 5.44
N THR A 45 -4.60 23.30 4.21
CA THR A 45 -5.98 22.93 3.86
C THR A 45 -6.00 21.96 2.68
N PHE A 46 -7.01 21.12 2.63
CA PHE A 46 -7.29 20.27 1.47
C PHE A 46 -8.79 19.97 1.40
N TYR A 47 -9.29 19.87 0.19
CA TYR A 47 -10.70 19.53 -0.07
C TYR A 47 -10.85 18.87 -1.45
N PRO A 48 -11.83 17.99 -1.62
CA PRO A 48 -12.11 17.43 -2.94
C PRO A 48 -12.73 18.47 -3.86
N ILE A 49 -12.29 18.50 -5.10
CA ILE A 49 -12.88 19.32 -6.16
C ILE A 49 -14.07 18.56 -6.74
N PRO A 50 -15.31 19.05 -6.63
CA PRO A 50 -16.45 18.36 -7.16
C PRO A 50 -16.40 18.25 -8.69
N GLY A 51 -16.96 17.16 -9.23
CA GLY A 51 -17.22 17.00 -10.64
C GLY A 51 -18.38 17.89 -11.13
N VAL A 52 -18.71 17.79 -12.40
CA VAL A 52 -19.78 18.57 -13.03
C VAL A 52 -21.15 18.29 -12.39
N ASP A 53 -21.35 17.08 -11.89
CA ASP A 53 -22.56 16.64 -11.18
C ASP A 53 -22.59 16.98 -9.69
N GLY A 54 -21.58 17.71 -9.20
CA GLY A 54 -21.42 18.05 -7.79
C GLY A 54 -20.86 16.90 -6.91
N SER A 55 -20.62 15.72 -7.50
CA SER A 55 -20.02 14.58 -6.79
C SER A 55 -18.54 14.79 -6.57
N THR A 56 -18.03 14.37 -5.41
CA THR A 56 -16.59 14.30 -5.16
C THR A 56 -15.92 13.09 -5.81
N LEU A 57 -16.70 12.12 -6.25
CA LEU A 57 -16.24 10.97 -7.03
C LEU A 57 -16.27 11.32 -8.52
N ARG A 58 -15.14 11.18 -9.18
CA ARG A 58 -15.01 11.23 -10.64
C ARG A 58 -14.99 9.83 -11.20
N MET A 59 -15.65 9.66 -12.31
CA MET A 59 -15.83 8.36 -12.97
C MET A 59 -15.58 8.53 -14.47
N SER A 60 -14.75 7.67 -15.06
CA SER A 60 -14.54 7.69 -16.51
C SER A 60 -15.83 7.29 -17.24
N SER A 61 -16.07 7.91 -18.40
CA SER A 61 -17.12 7.46 -19.33
C SER A 61 -16.75 6.15 -20.04
N ALA A 62 -15.45 5.92 -20.24
CA ALA A 62 -14.93 4.70 -20.82
C ALA A 62 -15.00 3.54 -19.81
N THR A 63 -15.28 2.35 -20.30
CA THR A 63 -15.27 1.12 -19.54
C THR A 63 -14.13 0.23 -20.00
N PHE A 64 -13.60 -0.56 -19.08
CA PHE A 64 -12.51 -1.50 -19.32
C PHE A 64 -12.98 -2.89 -18.91
N THR A 65 -12.72 -3.88 -19.72
CA THR A 65 -13.06 -5.27 -19.39
C THR A 65 -11.78 -6.00 -19.03
N ASP A 66 -11.75 -6.58 -17.82
CA ASP A 66 -10.62 -7.37 -17.36
C ASP A 66 -10.60 -8.76 -18.03
N LYS A 67 -9.51 -9.52 -17.79
CA LYS A 67 -9.34 -10.87 -18.36
C LYS A 67 -10.44 -11.88 -17.95
N ASN A 68 -11.21 -11.58 -16.90
CA ASN A 68 -12.32 -12.41 -16.43
C ASN A 68 -13.67 -11.95 -16.98
N GLY A 69 -13.68 -10.98 -17.91
CA GLY A 69 -14.89 -10.44 -18.50
C GLY A 69 -15.63 -9.43 -17.61
N THR A 70 -15.03 -9.00 -16.48
CA THR A 70 -15.65 -7.99 -15.61
C THR A 70 -15.41 -6.60 -16.17
N THR A 71 -16.49 -5.84 -16.37
CA THR A 71 -16.40 -4.45 -16.82
C THR A 71 -16.19 -3.52 -15.65
N ASN A 72 -15.19 -2.66 -15.75
CA ASN A 72 -14.80 -1.69 -14.76
C ASN A 72 -14.70 -0.30 -15.38
N ARG A 73 -14.64 0.70 -14.51
CA ARG A 73 -14.38 2.11 -14.85
C ARG A 73 -13.22 2.61 -14.01
N VAL A 74 -12.62 3.71 -14.42
CA VAL A 74 -11.70 4.45 -13.55
C VAL A 74 -12.53 5.28 -12.57
N TYR A 75 -12.23 5.11 -11.29
CA TYR A 75 -12.80 5.89 -10.20
C TYR A 75 -11.69 6.63 -9.49
N GLU A 76 -11.81 7.94 -9.42
CA GLU A 76 -10.81 8.80 -8.80
C GLU A 76 -11.46 9.96 -8.03
N VAL A 77 -10.67 10.60 -7.20
CA VAL A 77 -10.96 11.90 -6.61
C VAL A 77 -9.95 12.92 -7.14
N LEU A 78 -10.37 14.16 -7.32
CA LEU A 78 -9.46 15.28 -7.51
C LEU A 78 -9.47 16.12 -6.24
N VAL A 79 -8.29 16.38 -5.69
CA VAL A 79 -8.14 17.08 -4.41
C VAL A 79 -7.29 18.32 -4.59
N HIS A 80 -7.83 19.45 -4.17
CA HIS A 80 -7.08 20.69 -4.03
C HIS A 80 -6.34 20.68 -2.70
N ILE A 81 -5.07 21.05 -2.72
CA ILE A 81 -4.20 21.13 -1.54
C ILE A 81 -3.57 22.51 -1.52
N LYS A 82 -3.58 23.13 -0.34
CA LYS A 82 -2.91 24.39 -0.10
C LYS A 82 -2.05 24.30 1.16
N VAL A 83 -0.80 24.72 1.03
CA VAL A 83 0.14 24.89 2.14
C VAL A 83 0.69 26.32 2.03
N ASP A 84 0.22 27.20 2.88
CA ASP A 84 0.49 28.65 2.83
C ASP A 84 0.19 29.24 1.44
N ASP A 85 1.21 29.71 0.74
CA ASP A 85 1.15 30.29 -0.61
C ASP A 85 1.31 29.30 -1.75
N ILE A 86 1.55 28.02 -1.44
CA ILE A 86 1.71 26.94 -2.42
C ILE A 86 0.38 26.18 -2.53
N GLU A 87 -0.18 26.11 -3.74
CA GLU A 87 -1.39 25.36 -3.99
C GLU A 87 -1.28 24.51 -5.25
N TRP A 88 -1.93 23.34 -5.25
CA TRP A 88 -1.95 22.43 -6.40
C TRP A 88 -3.09 21.43 -6.29
N ASP A 89 -3.38 20.77 -7.40
CA ASP A 89 -4.38 19.71 -7.48
C ASP A 89 -3.70 18.36 -7.71
N ILE A 90 -4.28 17.30 -7.13
CA ILE A 90 -3.85 15.93 -7.35
C ILE A 90 -5.05 15.02 -7.61
N ALA A 91 -4.98 14.21 -8.66
CA ALA A 91 -5.90 13.09 -8.86
C ALA A 91 -5.40 11.85 -8.11
N TYR A 92 -6.32 11.09 -7.52
CA TYR A 92 -5.99 9.88 -6.79
C TYR A 92 -7.04 8.79 -7.01
N PRO A 93 -6.66 7.55 -7.33
CA PRO A 93 -7.61 6.48 -7.54
C PRO A 93 -8.33 6.10 -6.25
N VAL A 94 -9.58 5.69 -6.37
CA VAL A 94 -10.30 5.07 -5.27
C VAL A 94 -9.88 3.61 -5.16
N LEU A 95 -9.36 3.21 -4.00
CA LEU A 95 -8.79 1.89 -3.79
C LEU A 95 -9.67 1.00 -2.91
N ASN A 96 -9.62 -0.31 -3.18
CA ASN A 96 -10.09 -1.40 -2.33
C ASN A 96 -8.86 -2.21 -1.89
N GLY A 97 -8.37 -1.95 -0.67
CA GLY A 97 -7.02 -2.37 -0.29
C GLY A 97 -5.99 -1.65 -1.15
N ASN A 98 -5.12 -2.40 -1.82
CA ASN A 98 -4.10 -1.88 -2.73
C ASN A 98 -4.54 -1.88 -4.21
N ASN A 99 -5.73 -2.42 -4.50
CA ASN A 99 -6.23 -2.51 -5.87
C ASN A 99 -7.23 -1.39 -6.18
N PRO A 100 -7.33 -0.92 -7.43
CA PRO A 100 -8.40 -0.04 -7.86
C PRO A 100 -9.77 -0.63 -7.55
N VAL A 101 -10.69 0.22 -7.10
CA VAL A 101 -12.06 -0.19 -6.80
C VAL A 101 -12.78 -0.63 -8.07
N LYS A 102 -13.65 -1.64 -7.94
CA LYS A 102 -14.58 -2.07 -9.02
C LYS A 102 -15.97 -1.53 -8.73
N ASP A 103 -16.83 -1.48 -9.75
CA ASP A 103 -18.21 -0.97 -9.67
C ASP A 103 -18.98 -1.56 -8.46
N ASN A 104 -18.85 -2.86 -8.24
CA ASN A 104 -19.53 -3.59 -7.15
C ASN A 104 -18.88 -3.45 -5.77
N SER A 105 -17.75 -2.79 -5.69
CA SER A 105 -16.99 -2.62 -4.43
C SER A 105 -16.86 -1.16 -4.01
N MET A 106 -17.50 -0.22 -4.72
CA MET A 106 -17.51 1.20 -4.38
C MET A 106 -18.27 1.45 -3.07
N THR A 107 -17.70 2.26 -2.19
CA THR A 107 -18.34 2.74 -0.97
C THR A 107 -17.98 4.19 -0.68
N GLN A 108 -18.89 4.92 0.00
CA GLN A 108 -18.63 6.29 0.42
C GLN A 108 -17.35 6.40 1.28
N LEU A 109 -17.09 5.41 2.14
CA LEU A 109 -15.90 5.39 2.99
C LEU A 109 -14.61 5.31 2.16
N ARG A 110 -14.62 4.55 1.05
CA ARG A 110 -13.46 4.46 0.15
C ARG A 110 -13.18 5.77 -0.55
N VAL A 111 -14.21 6.47 -1.02
CA VAL A 111 -14.08 7.81 -1.60
C VAL A 111 -13.49 8.78 -0.59
N HIS A 112 -14.01 8.79 0.63
CA HIS A 112 -13.51 9.64 1.72
C HIS A 112 -12.05 9.34 2.09
N ASN A 113 -11.67 8.07 2.11
CA ASN A 113 -10.28 7.68 2.35
C ASN A 113 -9.36 8.06 1.18
N ALA A 114 -9.85 7.99 -0.07
CA ALA A 114 -9.09 8.41 -1.25
C ALA A 114 -8.71 9.90 -1.17
N VAL A 115 -9.63 10.78 -0.73
CA VAL A 115 -9.35 12.21 -0.52
C VAL A 115 -8.20 12.41 0.47
N ARG A 116 -8.18 11.66 1.56
CA ARG A 116 -7.12 11.76 2.58
C ARG A 116 -5.78 11.20 2.10
N ARG A 117 -5.80 10.13 1.33
CA ARG A 117 -4.59 9.56 0.71
C ARG A 117 -4.04 10.50 -0.37
N ALA A 118 -4.91 11.09 -1.17
CA ALA A 118 -4.53 12.11 -2.16
C ALA A 118 -3.76 13.27 -1.50
N PHE A 119 -4.26 13.77 -0.36
CA PHE A 119 -3.55 14.82 0.39
C PHE A 119 -2.14 14.38 0.78
N VAL A 120 -1.97 13.20 1.40
CA VAL A 120 -0.65 12.74 1.85
C VAL A 120 0.29 12.51 0.67
N LYS A 121 -0.19 11.86 -0.41
CA LYS A 121 0.61 11.64 -1.61
C LYS A 121 0.98 12.96 -2.27
N GLY A 122 0.04 13.89 -2.42
CA GLY A 122 0.29 15.20 -3.00
C GLY A 122 1.31 16.03 -2.22
N VAL A 123 1.29 15.95 -0.88
CA VAL A 123 2.31 16.59 -0.02
C VAL A 123 3.67 15.93 -0.24
N ALA A 124 3.74 14.61 -0.31
CA ALA A 124 4.99 13.90 -0.57
C ALA A 124 5.57 14.28 -1.94
N GLU A 125 4.76 14.26 -2.99
CA GLU A 125 5.18 14.60 -4.37
C GLU A 125 5.63 16.06 -4.52
N ARG A 126 4.90 16.98 -3.89
CA ARG A 126 5.14 18.43 -4.10
C ARG A 126 6.14 19.01 -3.13
N LEU A 127 6.11 18.59 -1.88
CA LEU A 127 6.89 19.17 -0.78
C LEU A 127 7.97 18.24 -0.22
N GLY A 128 7.92 16.93 -0.51
CA GLY A 128 8.93 15.95 -0.06
C GLY A 128 8.62 15.26 1.28
N LEU A 129 7.66 15.73 2.07
CA LEU A 129 7.37 15.13 3.38
C LEU A 129 6.84 13.70 3.24
N GLY A 130 7.60 12.74 3.78
CA GLY A 130 7.27 11.32 3.69
C GLY A 130 7.43 10.72 2.30
N PHE A 131 8.19 11.37 1.42
CA PHE A 131 8.43 10.89 0.04
C PHE A 131 9.04 9.49 0.01
N SER A 132 9.88 9.15 0.98
CA SER A 132 10.49 7.82 1.10
C SER A 132 9.48 6.67 1.19
N LEU A 133 8.26 6.93 1.66
CA LEU A 133 7.20 5.91 1.74
C LEU A 133 6.63 5.51 0.37
N TRP A 134 6.94 6.29 -0.68
CA TRP A 134 6.44 6.08 -2.04
C TRP A 134 7.51 5.59 -3.01
N LEU A 135 8.79 5.56 -2.59
CA LEU A 135 9.89 5.12 -3.46
C LEU A 135 9.75 3.65 -3.90
N ASP A 136 9.13 2.82 -3.06
CA ASP A 136 8.92 1.41 -3.35
C ASP A 136 7.55 1.14 -4.05
N ASP A 137 6.68 2.16 -4.14
CA ASP A 137 5.31 2.01 -4.64
C ASP A 137 5.21 2.20 -6.17
N ASP A 138 6.10 3.01 -6.75
CA ASP A 138 6.07 3.36 -8.17
C ASP A 138 6.69 2.30 -9.10
N ASP A 139 7.47 1.36 -8.55
CA ASP A 139 8.16 0.31 -9.32
C ASP A 139 7.37 -1.02 -9.43
N LEU A 140 6.15 -1.07 -8.89
CA LEU A 140 5.33 -2.27 -8.99
C LEU A 140 4.46 -2.21 -10.24
N PRO A 141 4.75 -2.98 -11.30
CA PRO A 141 3.78 -3.23 -12.34
C PRO A 141 2.58 -3.91 -11.70
N GLN A 142 1.50 -3.15 -11.50
CA GLN A 142 0.21 -3.69 -11.06
C GLN A 142 -0.50 -4.37 -12.24
N GLU A 143 0.20 -5.24 -12.92
CA GLU A 143 -0.47 -6.21 -13.77
C GLU A 143 -0.76 -7.45 -12.93
N ASP A 144 -1.97 -7.97 -13.08
CA ASP A 144 -2.50 -9.22 -12.53
C ASP A 144 -1.67 -10.46 -12.91
N THR A 145 -0.38 -10.37 -12.88
CA THR A 145 0.53 -11.48 -13.02
C THR A 145 1.03 -11.85 -11.64
N GLU A 146 1.09 -13.13 -11.38
CA GLU A 146 1.71 -13.79 -10.22
C GLU A 146 3.21 -13.46 -10.06
N ASP A 147 3.66 -12.33 -10.59
CA ASP A 147 5.02 -11.84 -10.43
C ASP A 147 5.14 -11.17 -9.06
N LEU A 148 5.42 -12.03 -8.09
CA LEU A 148 5.89 -11.63 -6.78
C LEU A 148 7.13 -10.76 -6.99
N SER A 149 7.04 -9.46 -6.74
CA SER A 149 8.21 -8.58 -6.76
C SER A 149 9.30 -9.18 -5.87
N ILE A 150 10.57 -9.02 -6.22
CA ILE A 150 11.71 -9.53 -5.42
C ILE A 150 11.57 -9.15 -3.95
N HIS A 151 11.06 -7.95 -3.68
CA HIS A 151 10.82 -7.46 -2.33
C HIS A 151 9.71 -8.25 -1.60
N ASN A 152 8.58 -8.52 -2.24
CA ASN A 152 7.52 -9.37 -1.68
C ASN A 152 7.99 -10.82 -1.48
N ILE A 153 8.78 -11.34 -2.41
CA ILE A 153 9.40 -12.65 -2.31
C ILE A 153 10.32 -12.72 -1.07
N LEU A 154 11.15 -11.70 -0.85
CA LEU A 154 12.03 -11.64 0.32
C LEU A 154 11.24 -11.53 1.62
N LYS A 155 10.20 -10.73 1.67
CA LYS A 155 9.29 -10.64 2.85
C LYS A 155 8.59 -11.98 3.12
N ILE A 156 8.04 -12.62 2.10
CA ILE A 156 7.40 -13.94 2.25
C ILE A 156 8.42 -14.98 2.72
N LYS A 157 9.61 -14.99 2.14
CA LYS A 157 10.67 -15.89 2.56
C LYS A 157 11.06 -15.71 4.03
N GLN A 158 11.19 -14.46 4.48
CA GLN A 158 11.47 -14.14 5.87
C GLN A 158 10.35 -14.64 6.79
N ARG A 159 9.08 -14.37 6.47
CA ARG A 159 7.91 -14.83 7.23
C ARG A 159 7.83 -16.36 7.32
N VAL A 160 8.05 -17.06 6.20
CA VAL A 160 8.10 -18.53 6.19
C VAL A 160 9.24 -19.04 7.08
N GLN A 161 10.40 -18.41 7.02
CA GLN A 161 11.56 -18.77 7.87
C GLN A 161 11.26 -18.55 9.36
N GLU A 162 10.62 -17.44 9.71
CA GLU A 162 10.19 -17.14 11.08
C GLU A 162 9.17 -18.15 11.59
N LEU A 163 8.18 -18.53 10.76
CA LEU A 163 7.18 -19.52 11.10
C LEU A 163 7.79 -20.91 11.31
N VAL A 164 8.69 -21.35 10.44
CA VAL A 164 9.40 -22.62 10.57
C VAL A 164 10.23 -22.61 11.85
N THR A 165 10.97 -21.53 12.11
CA THR A 165 11.78 -21.38 13.33
C THR A 165 10.91 -21.42 14.59
N ALA A 166 9.76 -20.72 14.58
CA ALA A 166 8.82 -20.75 15.71
C ALA A 166 8.28 -22.17 15.97
N LYS A 167 7.97 -22.92 14.92
CA LYS A 167 7.51 -24.33 15.05
C LYS A 167 8.61 -25.25 15.59
N ILE A 168 9.85 -25.07 15.14
CA ILE A 168 11.00 -25.83 15.65
C ILE A 168 11.24 -25.50 17.14
N ASN A 169 11.12 -24.24 17.54
CA ASN A 169 11.25 -23.85 18.95
C ASN A 169 10.10 -24.39 19.82
N GLN A 170 8.97 -24.76 19.24
CA GLN A 170 7.87 -25.48 19.90
C GLN A 170 8.11 -27.00 19.95
N GLY A 171 9.28 -27.49 19.54
CA GLY A 171 9.63 -28.91 19.54
C GLY A 171 9.16 -29.71 18.32
N ILE A 172 8.68 -29.03 17.26
CA ILE A 172 8.23 -29.68 16.03
C ILE A 172 9.41 -29.78 15.07
N SER A 173 9.83 -31.00 14.71
CA SER A 173 10.95 -31.17 13.76
C SER A 173 10.56 -30.77 12.33
N LEU A 174 11.55 -30.40 11.53
CA LEU A 174 11.34 -30.00 10.13
C LEU A 174 10.68 -31.13 9.32
N ASN A 175 11.04 -32.38 9.60
CA ASN A 175 10.44 -33.55 8.96
C ASN A 175 8.93 -33.67 9.26
N VAL A 176 8.51 -33.34 10.49
CA VAL A 176 7.09 -33.30 10.86
C VAL A 176 6.35 -32.18 10.15
N ILE A 177 6.99 -31.02 10.01
CA ILE A 177 6.42 -29.89 9.26
C ILE A 177 6.23 -30.29 7.80
N ALA A 178 7.26 -30.82 7.16
CA ALA A 178 7.22 -31.27 5.76
C ALA A 178 6.16 -32.37 5.55
N GLY A 179 6.12 -33.36 6.42
CA GLY A 179 5.14 -34.45 6.35
C GLY A 179 3.69 -33.97 6.42
N ARG A 180 3.40 -32.95 7.24
CA ARG A 180 2.05 -32.32 7.30
C ARG A 180 1.68 -31.54 6.03
N LEU A 181 2.69 -31.12 5.27
CA LEU A 181 2.51 -30.49 3.96
C LEU A 181 2.43 -31.52 2.82
N GLY A 182 2.50 -32.81 3.14
CA GLY A 182 2.45 -33.90 2.16
C GLY A 182 3.74 -34.06 1.38
N MET A 183 4.88 -33.69 1.93
CA MET A 183 6.20 -33.78 1.30
C MET A 183 7.27 -34.29 2.28
N ASP A 184 8.37 -34.77 1.77
CA ASP A 184 9.58 -35.08 2.55
C ASP A 184 10.39 -33.80 2.83
N GLU A 185 11.38 -33.90 3.72
CA GLU A 185 12.20 -32.75 4.13
C GLU A 185 13.05 -32.20 2.97
N GLU A 186 13.51 -33.03 2.07
CA GLU A 186 14.32 -32.61 0.91
C GLU A 186 13.47 -31.81 -0.07
N SER A 187 12.28 -32.32 -0.40
CA SER A 187 11.28 -31.63 -1.22
C SER A 187 10.86 -30.29 -0.60
N PHE A 188 10.68 -30.26 0.72
CA PHE A 188 10.36 -29.01 1.43
C PHE A 188 11.49 -27.98 1.28
N ARG A 189 12.75 -28.39 1.49
CA ARG A 189 13.93 -27.52 1.33
C ARG A 189 14.07 -27.02 -0.10
N ALA A 190 13.84 -27.88 -1.09
CA ALA A 190 13.87 -27.51 -2.51
C ALA A 190 12.78 -26.47 -2.84
N LYS A 191 11.54 -26.67 -2.39
CA LYS A 191 10.44 -25.72 -2.58
C LYS A 191 10.67 -24.42 -1.85
N PHE A 192 11.28 -24.44 -0.67
CA PHE A 192 11.67 -23.24 0.06
C PHE A 192 12.69 -22.39 -0.69
N ALA A 193 13.47 -23.00 -1.60
CA ALA A 193 14.38 -22.29 -2.49
C ALA A 193 13.67 -21.69 -3.71
N LEU A 194 12.45 -22.15 -4.06
CA LEU A 194 11.66 -21.68 -5.19
C LEU A 194 10.65 -20.61 -4.73
N TYR A 195 10.82 -19.40 -5.22
CA TYR A 195 10.06 -18.24 -4.77
C TYR A 195 8.56 -18.29 -5.07
N ASN A 196 8.15 -18.89 -6.17
CA ASN A 196 6.78 -18.91 -6.67
C ASN A 196 5.81 -19.72 -5.79
N GLU A 197 6.32 -20.58 -4.89
CA GLU A 197 5.48 -21.43 -4.04
C GLU A 197 5.43 -20.97 -2.58
N LEU A 198 6.21 -19.93 -2.21
CA LEU A 198 6.36 -19.52 -0.81
C LEU A 198 5.06 -19.02 -0.17
N ALA A 199 4.20 -18.32 -0.91
CA ALA A 199 2.92 -17.82 -0.37
C ALA A 199 1.99 -18.97 0.03
N ASN A 200 1.94 -20.03 -0.78
CA ASN A 200 1.16 -21.22 -0.47
C ASN A 200 1.75 -21.99 0.72
N LEU A 201 3.07 -22.01 0.86
CA LEU A 201 3.76 -22.61 2.00
C LEU A 201 3.50 -21.84 3.29
N GLU A 202 3.51 -20.52 3.27
CA GLU A 202 3.22 -19.67 4.44
C GLU A 202 1.88 -20.06 5.06
N TYR A 203 0.81 -20.08 4.24
CA TYR A 203 -0.53 -20.41 4.69
C TYR A 203 -0.62 -21.81 5.31
N LYS A 204 -0.07 -22.84 4.63
CA LYS A 204 -0.08 -24.22 5.10
C LYS A 204 0.74 -24.43 6.39
N ILE A 205 1.88 -23.73 6.53
CA ILE A 205 2.70 -23.79 7.74
C ILE A 205 1.95 -23.15 8.92
N TRP A 206 1.25 -22.03 8.66
CA TRP A 206 0.43 -21.38 9.68
C TRP A 206 -0.70 -22.28 10.19
N GLU A 207 -1.35 -23.04 9.31
CA GLU A 207 -2.39 -24.02 9.67
C GLU A 207 -1.85 -25.28 10.37
N ALA A 208 -0.56 -25.58 10.25
CA ALA A 208 0.03 -26.76 10.87
C ALA A 208 0.04 -26.63 12.42
N LYS A 209 -0.81 -27.40 13.06
CA LYS A 209 -0.88 -27.49 14.54
C LYS A 209 0.05 -28.59 15.05
N PRO A 210 0.49 -28.49 16.34
CA PRO A 210 1.31 -29.52 16.98
C PRO A 210 0.65 -30.89 16.99
#